data_74db795d55edaa957c75a7eb70d39de6
#
_entry.id   74db795d55edaa957c75a7eb70d39de6
#
_cell.length_a   1.000
_cell.length_b   1.000
_cell.length_c   1.000
_cell.angle_alpha   90.00
_cell.angle_beta   90.00
_cell.angle_gamma   90.00
#
_symmetry.space_group_name_H-M   'P 1'
#
loop_
_entity.id
_entity.type
_entity.pdbx_description
1 polymer ?
#
loop_
_entity_poly.entity_id
_entity_poly.type
_entity_poly.pdbx_seq_one_letter_code
_entity_poly.pdbx_strand_id
1 'polypeptide(L)'
;MKRMNILMLSSLLAVSASAQKISTQSEIVDCGQVVFRKPVTAEFLMKNEGSKPLIIHQVYKSCGCTEVVYPKNSVAPGDSFLVKAVYDAKQMGTFHKQICLYSNASEEPFILSMRGRVVSNVVDFAGPYNELLGELKSDVQEVEFDDVNRGDRPVQRIHIFNPTEEMMEPVVMHLPNYLQATVSPSKVAPHRSAEITFVLDSKKLRDFGLNQTSVYLGERPGDKIAPEKEIVVSAVLLPSFDKLTAEQKEQAPKVELSTTDLNLGNFNGKKKRKGEILVTNKGKSVLDIRSMQMFTMGLQVQLKKSKIEPGETVKMKVTAVAADLKKSRAKHPRILMITNDPENAKVVIRINVK
;
A
#
# COMPACT_ATOMS: atom_id res chain seq x y z
N MET A 1 38.58 -40.40 57.57
CA MET A 1 37.11 -40.33 57.32
C MET A 1 36.89 -39.39 56.16
N LYS A 2 36.77 -39.91 54.90
CA LYS A 2 36.49 -39.13 53.69
C LYS A 2 35.00 -39.12 53.44
N ARG A 3 34.36 -37.93 53.48
CA ARG A 3 32.95 -37.72 53.16
C ARG A 3 32.84 -37.61 51.62
N MET A 4 32.17 -38.57 51.00
CA MET A 4 31.88 -38.64 49.57
C MET A 4 30.51 -37.92 49.35
N ASN A 5 30.54 -36.72 48.78
CA ASN A 5 29.35 -36.00 48.37
C ASN A 5 28.86 -36.57 47.02
N ILE A 6 27.72 -37.24 47.04
CA ILE A 6 27.03 -37.67 45.86
C ILE A 6 26.17 -36.51 45.37
N LEU A 7 26.57 -35.85 44.26
CA LEU A 7 25.75 -34.89 43.54
C LEU A 7 24.74 -35.67 42.67
N MET A 8 23.50 -35.69 43.10
CA MET A 8 22.38 -36.13 42.24
C MET A 8 22.10 -35.06 41.18
N LEU A 9 22.46 -35.38 39.92
CA LEU A 9 22.14 -34.60 38.74
C LEU A 9 20.70 -34.95 38.32
N SER A 10 19.71 -34.14 38.76
CA SER A 10 18.33 -34.25 38.31
C SER A 10 18.22 -33.64 36.91
N SER A 11 18.24 -34.47 35.87
CA SER A 11 17.90 -34.07 34.50
C SER A 11 16.41 -33.74 34.43
N LEU A 12 16.06 -32.45 34.44
CA LEU A 12 14.73 -31.98 34.04
C LEU A 12 14.58 -32.26 32.54
N LEU A 13 13.87 -33.32 32.20
CA LEU A 13 13.32 -33.51 30.86
C LEU A 13 12.25 -32.44 30.66
N ALA A 14 12.59 -31.34 29.98
CA ALA A 14 11.64 -30.41 29.44
C ALA A 14 10.82 -31.15 28.36
N VAL A 15 9.67 -31.66 28.72
CA VAL A 15 8.68 -32.16 27.76
C VAL A 15 8.17 -30.92 27.03
N SER A 16 8.68 -30.68 25.84
CA SER A 16 8.13 -29.68 24.92
C SER A 16 6.71 -30.16 24.61
N ALA A 17 5.71 -29.54 25.23
CA ALA A 17 4.32 -29.72 24.82
C ALA A 17 4.19 -29.15 23.41
N SER A 18 4.33 -30.03 22.42
CA SER A 18 4.01 -29.68 21.02
C SER A 18 2.52 -29.40 20.97
N ALA A 19 2.17 -28.14 21.07
CA ALA A 19 0.78 -27.70 20.88
C ALA A 19 0.36 -28.01 19.44
N GLN A 20 -0.85 -28.50 19.26
CA GLN A 20 -1.45 -28.60 17.93
C GLN A 20 -1.51 -27.20 17.31
N LYS A 21 -1.28 -27.12 16.00
CA LYS A 21 -1.28 -25.84 15.28
C LYS A 21 -2.03 -25.99 13.97
N ILE A 22 -2.98 -25.08 13.76
CA ILE A 22 -3.69 -24.93 12.48
C ILE A 22 -3.09 -23.72 11.77
N SER A 23 -2.90 -23.83 10.46
CA SER A 23 -2.53 -22.73 9.60
C SER A 23 -3.40 -22.68 8.35
N THR A 24 -3.46 -21.51 7.74
CA THR A 24 -4.06 -21.26 6.42
C THR A 24 -3.29 -20.12 5.73
N GLN A 25 -3.34 -20.07 4.41
CA GLN A 25 -2.75 -18.97 3.64
C GLN A 25 -3.57 -17.68 3.78
N SER A 26 -4.89 -17.80 3.97
CA SER A 26 -5.78 -16.64 4.18
C SER A 26 -6.91 -17.02 5.13
N GLU A 27 -7.08 -16.21 6.18
CA GLU A 27 -8.22 -16.32 7.11
C GLU A 27 -9.46 -15.58 6.58
N ILE A 28 -9.30 -14.76 5.53
CA ILE A 28 -10.37 -13.94 4.97
C ILE A 28 -10.46 -14.20 3.46
N VAL A 29 -11.63 -14.60 2.99
CA VAL A 29 -11.96 -14.69 1.57
C VAL A 29 -12.89 -13.52 1.20
N ASP A 30 -12.46 -12.66 0.27
CA ASP A 30 -13.29 -11.63 -0.32
C ASP A 30 -14.00 -12.20 -1.56
N CYS A 31 -15.32 -12.24 -1.53
CA CYS A 31 -16.16 -12.78 -2.60
C CYS A 31 -16.54 -11.72 -3.66
N GLY A 32 -16.11 -10.47 -3.48
CA GLY A 32 -16.44 -9.38 -4.37
C GLY A 32 -17.95 -9.10 -4.47
N GLN A 33 -18.41 -8.83 -5.70
CA GLN A 33 -19.84 -8.67 -5.99
C GLN A 33 -20.49 -10.04 -6.22
N VAL A 34 -21.56 -10.32 -5.50
CA VAL A 34 -22.33 -11.57 -5.54
C VAL A 34 -23.75 -11.25 -5.98
N VAL A 35 -24.27 -11.99 -6.94
CA VAL A 35 -25.64 -11.77 -7.43
C VAL A 35 -26.66 -12.21 -6.37
N PHE A 36 -27.68 -11.38 -6.14
CA PHE A 36 -28.77 -11.66 -5.23
C PHE A 36 -29.40 -13.04 -5.45
N ARG A 37 -29.56 -13.81 -4.38
CA ARG A 37 -30.06 -15.21 -4.38
C ARG A 37 -29.21 -16.21 -5.15
N LYS A 38 -27.98 -15.88 -5.55
CA LYS A 38 -27.02 -16.86 -6.04
C LYS A 38 -26.03 -17.16 -4.92
N PRO A 39 -26.07 -18.38 -4.35
CA PRO A 39 -25.14 -18.75 -3.29
C PRO A 39 -23.69 -18.59 -3.72
N VAL A 40 -22.83 -18.16 -2.81
CA VAL A 40 -21.38 -18.00 -3.02
C VAL A 40 -20.62 -18.85 -2.02
N THR A 41 -19.56 -19.50 -2.50
CA THR A 41 -18.70 -20.37 -1.68
C THR A 41 -17.36 -19.70 -1.44
N ALA A 42 -16.96 -19.61 -0.18
CA ALA A 42 -15.58 -19.31 0.23
C ALA A 42 -14.89 -20.63 0.61
N GLU A 43 -13.70 -20.86 0.04
CA GLU A 43 -12.89 -22.04 0.27
C GLU A 43 -11.60 -21.65 1.01
N PHE A 44 -11.33 -22.32 2.13
CA PHE A 44 -10.16 -22.12 2.96
C PHE A 44 -9.33 -23.39 2.97
N LEU A 45 -8.15 -23.34 2.35
CA LEU A 45 -7.18 -24.43 2.42
C LEU A 45 -6.45 -24.32 3.75
N MET A 46 -6.69 -25.29 4.62
CA MET A 46 -6.15 -25.38 5.96
C MET A 46 -5.08 -26.47 6.02
N LYS A 47 -4.17 -26.39 6.99
CA LYS A 47 -3.16 -27.39 7.25
C LYS A 47 -3.02 -27.70 8.73
N ASN A 48 -2.88 -28.98 9.07
CA ASN A 48 -2.49 -29.41 10.40
C ASN A 48 -0.96 -29.34 10.52
N GLU A 49 -0.42 -28.27 11.12
CA GLU A 49 1.02 -28.14 11.39
C GLU A 49 1.43 -28.71 12.75
N GLY A 50 0.49 -29.28 13.49
CA GLY A 50 0.77 -29.97 14.75
C GLY A 50 1.36 -31.36 14.56
N SER A 51 1.82 -31.96 15.66
CA SER A 51 2.43 -33.31 15.68
C SER A 51 1.44 -34.46 15.95
N LYS A 52 0.15 -34.13 16.20
CA LYS A 52 -0.92 -35.10 16.49
C LYS A 52 -2.10 -34.91 15.52
N PRO A 53 -2.99 -35.92 15.38
CA PRO A 53 -4.20 -35.76 14.59
C PRO A 53 -5.05 -34.59 15.07
N LEU A 54 -5.46 -33.73 14.14
CA LEU A 54 -6.35 -32.59 14.38
C LEU A 54 -7.80 -33.07 14.30
N ILE A 55 -8.61 -32.71 15.30
CA ILE A 55 -10.04 -33.02 15.36
C ILE A 55 -10.80 -31.71 15.49
N ILE A 56 -11.67 -31.39 14.51
CA ILE A 56 -12.62 -30.30 14.59
C ILE A 56 -13.89 -30.84 15.21
N HIS A 57 -14.16 -30.49 16.48
CA HIS A 57 -15.28 -31.02 17.23
C HIS A 57 -16.54 -30.16 17.14
N GLN A 58 -16.38 -28.83 16.84
CA GLN A 58 -17.52 -27.94 16.68
C GLN A 58 -17.20 -26.82 15.69
N VAL A 59 -18.20 -26.40 14.92
CA VAL A 59 -18.12 -25.22 14.06
C VAL A 59 -19.30 -24.31 14.36
N TYR A 60 -18.99 -23.08 14.76
CA TYR A 60 -19.99 -22.03 14.96
C TYR A 60 -19.95 -21.06 13.78
N LYS A 61 -21.09 -20.53 13.39
CA LYS A 61 -21.27 -19.59 12.29
C LYS A 61 -22.09 -18.39 12.74
N SER A 62 -21.72 -17.21 12.28
CA SER A 62 -22.35 -15.94 12.71
C SER A 62 -23.81 -15.77 12.27
N CYS A 63 -24.32 -16.59 11.35
CA CYS A 63 -25.73 -16.62 10.96
C CYS A 63 -26.17 -17.98 10.41
N GLY A 64 -27.48 -18.25 10.45
CA GLY A 64 -28.09 -19.42 9.81
C GLY A 64 -28.06 -19.40 8.27
N CYS A 65 -27.73 -18.23 7.68
CA CYS A 65 -27.64 -18.00 6.25
C CYS A 65 -26.34 -18.53 5.60
N THR A 66 -25.47 -19.16 6.40
CA THR A 66 -24.19 -19.74 5.94
C THR A 66 -24.16 -21.23 6.29
N GLU A 67 -23.83 -22.07 5.32
CA GLU A 67 -23.53 -23.48 5.51
C GLU A 67 -22.02 -23.69 5.54
N VAL A 68 -21.53 -24.64 6.36
CA VAL A 68 -20.10 -24.93 6.47
C VAL A 68 -19.84 -26.41 6.30
N VAL A 69 -19.00 -26.75 5.33
CA VAL A 69 -18.53 -28.12 5.09
C VAL A 69 -17.07 -28.20 5.53
N TYR A 70 -16.75 -29.18 6.37
CA TYR A 70 -15.43 -29.41 6.94
C TYR A 70 -15.21 -30.90 7.22
N PRO A 71 -13.95 -31.39 7.35
CA PRO A 71 -13.65 -32.78 7.67
C PRO A 71 -14.30 -33.20 9.00
N LYS A 72 -15.03 -34.31 8.97
CA LYS A 72 -15.62 -34.92 10.19
C LYS A 72 -14.67 -35.91 10.84
N ASN A 73 -13.70 -36.44 10.07
CA ASN A 73 -12.66 -37.32 10.55
C ASN A 73 -11.43 -36.51 10.99
N SER A 74 -10.55 -37.11 11.77
CA SER A 74 -9.29 -36.51 12.15
C SER A 74 -8.39 -36.28 10.95
N VAL A 75 -7.67 -35.16 10.93
CA VAL A 75 -6.68 -34.78 9.91
C VAL A 75 -5.28 -35.13 10.43
N ALA A 76 -4.53 -35.96 9.72
CA ALA A 76 -3.20 -36.39 10.15
C ALA A 76 -2.20 -35.20 10.23
N PRO A 77 -1.13 -35.30 11.03
CA PRO A 77 -0.05 -34.33 11.07
C PRO A 77 0.53 -34.05 9.68
N GLY A 78 0.65 -32.77 9.33
CA GLY A 78 1.19 -32.34 8.05
C GLY A 78 0.17 -32.31 6.90
N ASP A 79 -1.00 -32.95 7.05
CA ASP A 79 -2.00 -32.99 5.99
C ASP A 79 -2.77 -31.65 5.87
N SER A 80 -3.16 -31.38 4.63
CA SER A 80 -4.02 -30.26 4.28
C SER A 80 -5.49 -30.71 4.18
N PHE A 81 -6.41 -29.83 4.51
CA PHE A 81 -7.84 -30.06 4.42
C PHE A 81 -8.57 -28.80 4.00
N LEU A 82 -9.80 -28.96 3.49
CA LEU A 82 -10.59 -27.88 2.96
C LEU A 82 -11.78 -27.58 3.87
N VAL A 83 -11.96 -26.30 4.21
CA VAL A 83 -13.19 -25.79 4.84
C VAL A 83 -13.91 -24.93 3.80
N LYS A 84 -15.18 -25.22 3.54
CA LYS A 84 -16.03 -24.48 2.61
C LYS A 84 -17.15 -23.80 3.38
N ALA A 85 -17.32 -22.48 3.16
CA ALA A 85 -18.46 -21.73 3.69
C ALA A 85 -19.33 -21.26 2.53
N VAL A 86 -20.60 -21.60 2.55
CA VAL A 86 -21.57 -21.27 1.50
C VAL A 86 -22.58 -20.28 2.05
N TYR A 87 -22.56 -19.04 1.56
CA TYR A 87 -23.51 -18.00 1.91
C TYR A 87 -24.64 -17.93 0.86
N ASP A 88 -25.89 -17.88 1.31
CA ASP A 88 -27.09 -17.97 0.45
C ASP A 88 -27.44 -16.69 -0.34
N ALA A 89 -26.73 -15.57 -0.06
CA ALA A 89 -26.87 -14.27 -0.71
C ALA A 89 -28.31 -13.72 -0.79
N LYS A 90 -29.17 -14.02 0.17
CA LYS A 90 -30.57 -13.56 0.21
C LYS A 90 -30.76 -12.15 0.77
N GLN A 91 -29.70 -11.46 1.16
CA GLN A 91 -29.76 -10.11 1.70
C GLN A 91 -28.88 -9.19 0.89
N MET A 92 -29.46 -8.13 0.32
CA MET A 92 -28.74 -7.12 -0.46
C MET A 92 -27.80 -6.29 0.43
N GLY A 93 -26.68 -5.83 -0.15
CA GLY A 93 -25.70 -5.00 0.53
C GLY A 93 -24.44 -5.78 0.95
N THR A 94 -23.61 -5.16 1.76
CA THR A 94 -22.35 -5.76 2.24
C THR A 94 -22.61 -6.87 3.25
N PHE A 95 -21.82 -7.92 3.18
CA PHE A 95 -21.84 -8.99 4.17
C PHE A 95 -20.44 -9.31 4.70
N HIS A 96 -20.39 -9.72 5.96
CA HIS A 96 -19.22 -10.26 6.61
C HIS A 96 -19.69 -11.42 7.49
N LYS A 97 -19.28 -12.64 7.15
CA LYS A 97 -19.66 -13.87 7.83
C LYS A 97 -18.44 -14.49 8.48
N GLN A 98 -18.55 -14.82 9.75
CA GLN A 98 -17.49 -15.47 10.52
C GLN A 98 -17.83 -16.95 10.77
N ILE A 99 -16.82 -17.78 10.70
CA ILE A 99 -16.83 -19.21 10.97
C ILE A 99 -15.78 -19.48 12.06
N CYS A 100 -16.19 -19.95 13.20
CA CYS A 100 -15.33 -20.31 14.31
C CYS A 100 -15.16 -21.83 14.35
N LEU A 101 -13.93 -22.30 14.16
CA LEU A 101 -13.56 -23.71 14.19
C LEU A 101 -13.02 -24.06 15.58
N TYR A 102 -13.74 -24.84 16.35
CA TYR A 102 -13.29 -25.39 17.63
C TYR A 102 -12.64 -26.74 17.41
N SER A 103 -11.44 -26.91 17.90
CA SER A 103 -10.62 -28.10 17.67
C SER A 103 -9.78 -28.44 18.90
N ASN A 104 -9.11 -29.58 18.85
CA ASN A 104 -8.12 -29.96 19.86
C ASN A 104 -6.77 -29.23 19.73
N ALA A 105 -6.67 -28.23 18.84
CA ALA A 105 -5.45 -27.46 18.65
C ALA A 105 -5.31 -26.31 19.67
N SER A 106 -6.43 -25.74 20.11
CA SER A 106 -6.49 -24.61 21.05
C SER A 106 -7.83 -24.59 21.76
N GLU A 107 -7.88 -24.00 22.95
CA GLU A 107 -9.14 -23.67 23.64
C GLU A 107 -9.89 -22.57 22.90
N GLU A 108 -9.17 -21.63 22.28
CA GLU A 108 -9.75 -20.57 21.46
C GLU A 108 -10.05 -21.09 20.05
N PRO A 109 -11.17 -20.67 19.43
CA PRO A 109 -11.52 -21.09 18.09
C PRO A 109 -10.60 -20.44 17.04
N PHE A 110 -10.31 -21.18 15.97
CA PHE A 110 -9.71 -20.61 14.77
C PHE A 110 -10.79 -19.90 13.94
N ILE A 111 -10.61 -18.60 13.66
CA ILE A 111 -11.64 -17.77 13.03
C ILE A 111 -11.34 -17.60 11.55
N LEU A 112 -12.28 -18.02 10.71
CA LEU A 112 -12.30 -17.76 9.28
C LEU A 112 -13.40 -16.75 8.95
N SER A 113 -13.22 -15.96 7.92
CA SER A 113 -14.18 -14.94 7.50
C SER A 113 -14.40 -14.96 6.00
N MET A 114 -15.64 -14.76 5.57
CA MET A 114 -15.96 -14.43 4.19
C MET A 114 -16.70 -13.09 4.15
N ARG A 115 -16.39 -12.27 3.15
CA ARG A 115 -17.00 -10.96 2.96
C ARG A 115 -17.28 -10.68 1.50
N GLY A 116 -18.13 -9.69 1.23
CA GLY A 116 -18.47 -9.26 -0.11
C GLY A 116 -19.68 -8.34 -0.13
N ARG A 117 -20.24 -8.13 -1.31
CA ARG A 117 -21.42 -7.29 -1.50
C ARG A 117 -22.43 -8.00 -2.40
N VAL A 118 -23.64 -8.19 -1.89
CA VAL A 118 -24.75 -8.73 -2.69
C VAL A 118 -25.38 -7.60 -3.50
N VAL A 119 -25.43 -7.78 -4.81
CA VAL A 119 -25.93 -6.81 -5.80
C VAL A 119 -27.00 -7.46 -6.69
N SER A 120 -27.84 -6.65 -7.33
CA SER A 120 -28.81 -7.17 -8.31
C SER A 120 -28.12 -7.71 -9.56
N ASN A 121 -27.11 -7.00 -10.05
CA ASN A 121 -26.27 -7.38 -11.17
C ASN A 121 -24.82 -7.04 -10.85
N VAL A 122 -23.90 -7.91 -11.27
CA VAL A 122 -22.46 -7.63 -11.21
C VAL A 122 -22.13 -6.57 -12.24
N VAL A 123 -21.45 -5.53 -11.82
CA VAL A 123 -20.93 -4.48 -12.71
C VAL A 123 -19.43 -4.67 -12.82
N ASP A 124 -18.98 -5.14 -13.98
CA ASP A 124 -17.58 -5.23 -14.30
C ASP A 124 -17.04 -3.86 -14.73
N PHE A 125 -15.75 -3.64 -14.55
CA PHE A 125 -15.08 -2.45 -15.05
C PHE A 125 -15.15 -2.42 -16.58
N ALA A 126 -15.68 -1.35 -17.14
CA ALA A 126 -15.90 -1.19 -18.57
C ALA A 126 -14.74 -0.50 -19.32
N GLY A 127 -13.67 -0.12 -18.61
CA GLY A 127 -12.50 0.50 -19.21
C GLY A 127 -11.55 -0.51 -19.86
N PRO A 128 -10.58 -0.01 -20.63
CA PRO A 128 -9.56 -0.86 -21.25
C PRO A 128 -8.54 -1.34 -20.22
N TYR A 129 -7.98 -2.53 -20.44
CA TYR A 129 -6.87 -3.11 -19.70
C TYR A 129 -5.62 -3.04 -20.60
N ASN A 130 -4.93 -1.89 -20.58
CA ASN A 130 -3.83 -1.61 -21.51
C ASN A 130 -2.46 -2.07 -21.00
N GLU A 131 -2.34 -2.31 -19.70
CA GLU A 131 -1.07 -2.68 -19.06
C GLU A 131 -1.01 -4.18 -18.78
N LEU A 132 0.20 -4.73 -18.79
CA LEU A 132 0.47 -6.11 -18.41
C LEU A 132 1.20 -6.14 -17.08
N LEU A 133 0.69 -6.92 -16.14
CA LEU A 133 1.29 -7.18 -14.82
C LEU A 133 1.46 -8.70 -14.64
N GLY A 134 2.56 -9.24 -15.17
CA GLY A 134 2.75 -10.69 -15.31
C GLY A 134 1.75 -11.27 -16.31
N GLU A 135 0.96 -12.26 -15.89
CA GLU A 135 -0.11 -12.84 -16.71
C GLU A 135 -1.43 -12.06 -16.62
N LEU A 136 -1.57 -11.18 -15.62
CA LEU A 136 -2.74 -10.32 -15.45
C LEU A 136 -2.66 -9.09 -16.34
N LYS A 137 -3.82 -8.57 -16.74
CA LYS A 137 -3.94 -7.24 -17.36
C LYS A 137 -4.44 -6.23 -16.34
N SER A 138 -4.02 -4.96 -16.49
CA SER A 138 -4.48 -3.85 -15.65
C SER A 138 -4.90 -2.64 -16.48
N ASP A 139 -5.77 -1.81 -15.91
CA ASP A 139 -6.12 -0.51 -16.48
C ASP A 139 -4.95 0.48 -16.38
N VAL A 140 -4.16 0.41 -15.31
CA VAL A 140 -2.98 1.25 -15.06
C VAL A 140 -1.86 0.46 -14.38
N GLN A 141 -0.61 0.92 -14.55
CA GLN A 141 0.58 0.39 -13.88
C GLN A 141 1.12 1.36 -12.82
N GLU A 142 0.58 2.57 -12.76
CA GLU A 142 0.99 3.59 -11.80
C GLU A 142 -0.22 4.00 -10.95
N VAL A 143 -0.03 4.02 -9.62
CA VAL A 143 -1.02 4.46 -8.64
C VAL A 143 -0.53 5.79 -8.07
N GLU A 144 -1.17 6.87 -8.44
CA GLU A 144 -0.84 8.20 -7.96
C GLU A 144 -1.88 8.65 -6.92
N PHE A 145 -1.42 8.82 -5.69
CA PHE A 145 -2.15 9.59 -4.69
C PHE A 145 -1.75 11.05 -4.89
N ASP A 146 -2.70 11.89 -5.23
CA ASP A 146 -2.50 13.34 -5.38
C ASP A 146 -1.86 13.96 -4.14
N ASP A 147 -1.92 15.28 -4.00
CA ASP A 147 -1.45 15.97 -2.82
C ASP A 147 -2.16 15.47 -1.57
N VAL A 148 -1.39 14.95 -0.63
CA VAL A 148 -1.89 14.30 0.59
C VAL A 148 -1.40 15.07 1.80
N ASN A 149 -2.31 15.55 2.65
CA ASN A 149 -1.93 16.18 3.90
C ASN A 149 -1.55 15.14 4.96
N ARG A 150 -0.62 15.51 5.83
CA ARG A 150 -0.25 14.61 6.93
C ARG A 150 -1.44 14.35 7.86
N GLY A 151 -1.88 13.12 7.90
CA GLY A 151 -3.05 12.67 8.67
C GLY A 151 -4.14 12.06 7.81
N ASP A 152 -4.15 12.34 6.51
CA ASP A 152 -5.13 11.79 5.55
C ASP A 152 -4.91 10.29 5.30
N ARG A 153 -5.98 9.64 4.88
CA ARG A 153 -5.98 8.24 4.45
C ARG A 153 -6.68 8.10 3.09
N PRO A 154 -6.10 8.62 2.02
CA PRO A 154 -6.68 8.54 0.69
C PRO A 154 -6.69 7.11 0.19
N VAL A 155 -7.63 6.87 -0.75
CA VAL A 155 -7.88 5.56 -1.36
C VAL A 155 -7.75 5.71 -2.87
N GLN A 156 -6.98 4.82 -3.49
CA GLN A 156 -6.91 4.66 -4.95
C GLN A 156 -7.30 3.24 -5.34
N ARG A 157 -7.86 3.11 -6.54
CA ARG A 157 -8.31 1.83 -7.09
C ARG A 157 -7.75 1.62 -8.47
N ILE A 158 -7.36 0.39 -8.74
CA ILE A 158 -7.03 -0.08 -10.08
C ILE A 158 -7.82 -1.35 -10.37
N HIS A 159 -8.01 -1.65 -11.63
CA HIS A 159 -8.75 -2.81 -12.06
C HIS A 159 -7.82 -3.78 -12.77
N ILE A 160 -7.95 -5.05 -12.44
CA ILE A 160 -7.20 -6.14 -13.06
C ILE A 160 -8.14 -7.12 -13.73
N PHE A 161 -7.64 -7.80 -14.74
CA PHE A 161 -8.37 -8.80 -15.51
C PHE A 161 -7.52 -10.05 -15.67
N ASN A 162 -8.13 -11.20 -15.45
CA ASN A 162 -7.52 -12.50 -15.67
C ASN A 162 -7.82 -12.98 -17.11
N PRO A 163 -6.87 -12.89 -18.04
CA PRO A 163 -7.09 -13.33 -19.43
C PRO A 163 -6.90 -14.83 -19.63
N THR A 164 -6.52 -15.58 -18.60
CA THR A 164 -6.18 -17.00 -18.68
C THR A 164 -7.39 -17.91 -18.44
N GLU A 165 -7.18 -19.21 -18.61
CA GLU A 165 -8.18 -20.26 -18.33
C GLU A 165 -8.11 -20.77 -16.89
N GLU A 166 -7.17 -20.28 -16.09
CA GLU A 166 -6.96 -20.71 -14.70
C GLU A 166 -7.54 -19.71 -13.70
N MET A 167 -7.95 -20.23 -12.54
CA MET A 167 -8.31 -19.39 -11.37
C MET A 167 -7.04 -18.76 -10.79
N MET A 168 -7.03 -17.46 -10.62
CA MET A 168 -5.94 -16.73 -9.96
C MET A 168 -6.35 -16.24 -8.57
N GLU A 169 -5.37 -16.12 -7.68
CA GLU A 169 -5.54 -15.51 -6.34
C GLU A 169 -4.52 -14.37 -6.18
N PRO A 170 -4.76 -13.22 -6.84
CA PRO A 170 -3.77 -12.15 -6.89
C PRO A 170 -3.46 -11.58 -5.52
N VAL A 171 -2.18 -11.28 -5.28
CA VAL A 171 -1.71 -10.70 -4.02
C VAL A 171 -0.73 -9.56 -4.31
N VAL A 172 -0.92 -8.44 -3.60
CA VAL A 172 0.03 -7.33 -3.68
C VAL A 172 1.16 -7.55 -2.69
N MET A 173 2.38 -7.63 -3.20
CA MET A 173 3.58 -7.93 -2.45
C MET A 173 4.44 -6.69 -2.23
N HIS A 174 5.35 -6.74 -1.22
CA HIS A 174 6.27 -5.66 -0.85
C HIS A 174 5.59 -4.35 -0.45
N LEU A 175 4.42 -4.44 0.18
CA LEU A 175 3.74 -3.28 0.73
C LEU A 175 4.57 -2.65 1.87
N PRO A 176 4.95 -1.37 1.77
CA PRO A 176 5.53 -0.66 2.90
C PRO A 176 4.49 -0.43 3.99
N ASN A 177 4.92 -0.16 5.21
CA ASN A 177 4.04 -0.05 6.38
C ASN A 177 2.99 1.08 6.30
N TYR A 178 3.16 2.03 5.40
CA TYR A 178 2.23 3.13 5.14
C TYR A 178 1.20 2.83 4.04
N LEU A 179 1.30 1.68 3.36
CA LEU A 179 0.40 1.30 2.27
C LEU A 179 -0.30 -0.03 2.61
N GLN A 180 -1.59 -0.07 2.38
CA GLN A 180 -2.41 -1.28 2.44
C GLN A 180 -3.02 -1.53 1.07
N ALA A 181 -3.13 -2.79 0.67
CA ALA A 181 -3.80 -3.18 -0.55
C ALA A 181 -4.75 -4.36 -0.30
N THR A 182 -5.88 -4.35 -0.99
CA THR A 182 -6.88 -5.42 -0.93
C THR A 182 -7.38 -5.72 -2.32
N VAL A 183 -7.39 -7.00 -2.70
CA VAL A 183 -7.94 -7.48 -3.98
C VAL A 183 -9.37 -7.98 -3.75
N SER A 184 -10.32 -7.56 -4.58
CA SER A 184 -11.74 -7.95 -4.50
C SER A 184 -12.31 -8.24 -5.91
N PRO A 185 -12.81 -9.46 -6.17
CA PRO A 185 -12.74 -10.66 -5.33
C PRO A 185 -11.31 -11.16 -5.14
N SER A 186 -11.03 -11.84 -4.03
CA SER A 186 -9.70 -12.37 -3.74
C SER A 186 -9.29 -13.53 -4.66
N LYS A 187 -10.27 -14.23 -5.26
CA LYS A 187 -10.07 -15.24 -6.30
C LYS A 187 -10.71 -14.76 -7.59
N VAL A 188 -9.91 -14.66 -8.64
CA VAL A 188 -10.31 -14.13 -9.94
C VAL A 188 -10.45 -15.28 -10.94
N ALA A 189 -11.68 -15.59 -11.29
CA ALA A 189 -11.98 -16.65 -12.25
C ALA A 189 -11.44 -16.31 -13.65
N PRO A 190 -11.31 -17.33 -14.56
CA PRO A 190 -11.01 -17.10 -15.95
C PRO A 190 -11.90 -16.03 -16.58
N HIS A 191 -11.29 -15.12 -17.33
CA HIS A 191 -11.96 -14.03 -18.05
C HIS A 191 -12.85 -13.13 -17.15
N ARG A 192 -12.42 -12.94 -15.88
CA ARG A 192 -13.07 -12.04 -14.94
C ARG A 192 -12.12 -10.96 -14.44
N SER A 193 -12.70 -9.89 -13.96
CA SER A 193 -12.00 -8.76 -13.36
C SER A 193 -12.03 -8.78 -11.84
N ALA A 194 -11.07 -8.06 -11.25
CA ALA A 194 -11.07 -7.72 -9.85
C ALA A 194 -10.60 -6.27 -9.67
N GLU A 195 -10.94 -5.68 -8.52
CA GLU A 195 -10.48 -4.36 -8.11
C GLU A 195 -9.36 -4.52 -7.07
N ILE A 196 -8.28 -3.78 -7.23
CA ILE A 196 -7.28 -3.60 -6.18
C ILE A 196 -7.49 -2.23 -5.55
N THR A 197 -7.83 -2.22 -4.28
CA THR A 197 -7.97 -0.99 -3.50
C THR A 197 -6.69 -0.75 -2.70
N PHE A 198 -6.03 0.40 -2.94
CA PHE A 198 -4.89 0.88 -2.17
C PHE A 198 -5.33 1.94 -1.17
N VAL A 199 -4.87 1.83 0.08
CA VAL A 199 -5.10 2.81 1.16
C VAL A 199 -3.77 3.29 1.68
N LEU A 200 -3.52 4.60 1.58
CA LEU A 200 -2.31 5.25 2.07
C LEU A 200 -2.54 5.81 3.49
N ASP A 201 -1.69 5.47 4.44
CA ASP A 201 -1.64 6.10 5.77
C ASP A 201 -0.54 7.17 5.78
N SER A 202 -0.90 8.40 5.49
CA SER A 202 0.03 9.52 5.38
C SER A 202 0.77 9.88 6.68
N LYS A 203 0.28 9.45 7.85
CA LYS A 203 0.97 9.63 9.14
C LYS A 203 2.29 8.85 9.18
N LYS A 204 2.37 7.75 8.46
CA LYS A 204 3.54 6.87 8.42
C LYS A 204 4.57 7.26 7.35
N LEU A 205 4.23 8.18 6.44
CA LEU A 205 5.20 8.76 5.52
C LEU A 205 6.20 9.62 6.31
N ARG A 206 7.49 9.52 5.98
CA ARG A 206 8.54 10.24 6.70
C ARG A 206 8.78 11.63 6.14
N ASP A 207 8.98 11.72 4.84
CA ASP A 207 9.49 12.91 4.17
C ASP A 207 8.37 13.68 3.48
N PHE A 208 8.38 15.00 3.62
CA PHE A 208 7.54 15.87 2.84
C PHE A 208 7.95 15.91 1.36
N GLY A 209 6.98 16.08 0.48
CA GLY A 209 7.16 16.04 -0.97
C GLY A 209 6.85 14.66 -1.55
N LEU A 210 7.46 14.32 -2.68
CA LEU A 210 7.22 13.06 -3.37
C LEU A 210 7.79 11.89 -2.59
N ASN A 211 6.92 10.96 -2.29
CA ASN A 211 7.23 9.62 -1.81
C ASN A 211 6.83 8.64 -2.91
N GLN A 212 7.74 7.77 -3.31
CA GLN A 212 7.52 6.79 -4.35
C GLN A 212 8.03 5.43 -3.91
N THR A 213 7.30 4.38 -4.23
CA THR A 213 7.66 3.00 -3.96
C THR A 213 7.18 2.08 -5.07
N SER A 214 7.80 0.91 -5.19
CA SER A 214 7.35 -0.16 -6.05
C SER A 214 6.72 -1.26 -5.21
N VAL A 215 5.54 -1.70 -5.60
CA VAL A 215 4.89 -2.91 -5.12
C VAL A 215 4.71 -3.86 -6.29
N TYR A 216 4.43 -5.14 -6.03
CA TYR A 216 4.39 -6.14 -7.10
C TYR A 216 3.10 -6.95 -7.01
N LEU A 217 2.45 -7.19 -8.14
CA LEU A 217 1.25 -8.01 -8.21
C LEU A 217 1.63 -9.46 -8.51
N GLY A 218 1.54 -10.31 -7.50
CA GLY A 218 1.65 -11.77 -7.69
C GLY A 218 0.32 -12.37 -8.15
N GLU A 219 0.38 -13.43 -8.92
CA GLU A 219 -0.78 -14.17 -9.44
C GLU A 219 -1.37 -15.12 -8.40
N ARG A 220 -0.57 -15.47 -7.40
CA ARG A 220 -0.94 -16.33 -6.27
C ARG A 220 -0.08 -16.04 -5.03
N PRO A 221 -0.53 -16.41 -3.82
CA PRO A 221 0.30 -16.34 -2.62
C PRO A 221 1.60 -17.13 -2.77
N GLY A 222 2.73 -16.54 -2.36
CA GLY A 222 4.07 -17.13 -2.48
C GLY A 222 4.72 -16.96 -3.85
N ASP A 223 4.13 -16.17 -4.74
CA ASP A 223 4.72 -15.83 -6.03
C ASP A 223 6.01 -14.99 -5.88
N LYS A 224 6.83 -14.94 -6.93
CA LYS A 224 8.09 -14.19 -6.95
C LYS A 224 7.88 -12.80 -7.52
N ILE A 225 8.62 -11.83 -6.98
CA ILE A 225 8.71 -10.50 -7.57
C ILE A 225 9.48 -10.56 -8.89
N ALA A 226 8.99 -9.79 -9.86
CA ALA A 226 9.60 -9.65 -11.16
C ALA A 226 9.29 -8.25 -11.73
N PRO A 227 10.15 -7.67 -12.57
CA PRO A 227 9.94 -6.32 -13.11
C PRO A 227 8.61 -6.13 -13.85
N GLU A 228 8.14 -7.17 -14.55
CA GLU A 228 6.86 -7.17 -15.28
C GLU A 228 5.62 -7.16 -14.38
N LYS A 229 5.78 -7.37 -13.08
CA LYS A 229 4.72 -7.36 -12.06
C LYS A 229 4.71 -6.07 -11.24
N GLU A 230 5.56 -5.10 -11.58
CA GLU A 230 5.74 -3.87 -10.83
C GLU A 230 4.55 -2.92 -11.00
N ILE A 231 4.09 -2.38 -9.88
CA ILE A 231 3.16 -1.26 -9.79
C ILE A 231 3.88 -0.13 -9.05
N VAL A 232 4.05 1.01 -9.71
CA VAL A 232 4.64 2.19 -9.09
C VAL A 232 3.58 2.94 -8.30
N VAL A 233 3.83 3.19 -7.02
CA VAL A 233 2.92 3.93 -6.15
C VAL A 233 3.59 5.22 -5.70
N SER A 234 2.93 6.37 -5.90
CA SER A 234 3.45 7.68 -5.54
C SER A 234 2.44 8.54 -4.80
N ALA A 235 2.94 9.44 -3.95
CA ALA A 235 2.17 10.44 -3.23
C ALA A 235 3.04 11.67 -2.94
N VAL A 236 2.45 12.86 -2.96
CA VAL A 236 3.11 14.09 -2.54
C VAL A 236 2.62 14.47 -1.15
N LEU A 237 3.45 14.26 -0.10
CA LEU A 237 3.09 14.59 1.26
C LEU A 237 3.25 16.08 1.54
N LEU A 238 2.16 16.71 1.96
CA LEU A 238 2.10 18.12 2.37
C LEU A 238 1.96 18.26 3.89
N PRO A 239 2.39 19.39 4.47
CA PRO A 239 2.03 19.76 5.84
C PRO A 239 0.51 19.92 5.97
N SER A 240 -0.06 19.53 7.13
CA SER A 240 -1.47 19.84 7.44
C SER A 240 -1.56 21.18 8.13
N PHE A 241 -2.56 21.97 7.74
CA PHE A 241 -2.88 23.28 8.27
C PHE A 241 -4.31 23.38 8.83
N ASP A 242 -4.99 22.24 8.97
CA ASP A 242 -6.41 22.18 9.36
C ASP A 242 -6.69 22.74 10.75
N LYS A 243 -5.66 22.78 11.61
CA LYS A 243 -5.76 23.26 12.99
C LYS A 243 -5.41 24.73 13.17
N LEU A 244 -5.04 25.44 12.09
CA LEU A 244 -4.71 26.85 12.19
C LEU A 244 -5.98 27.71 12.33
N THR A 245 -5.99 28.59 13.35
CA THR A 245 -7.01 29.62 13.49
C THR A 245 -6.86 30.70 12.41
N ALA A 246 -7.88 31.55 12.24
CA ALA A 246 -7.81 32.68 11.31
C ALA A 246 -6.63 33.61 11.62
N GLU A 247 -6.42 33.93 12.90
CA GLU A 247 -5.31 34.78 13.36
C GLU A 247 -3.94 34.10 13.07
N GLN A 248 -3.83 32.79 13.28
CA GLN A 248 -2.61 32.05 12.95
C GLN A 248 -2.31 32.05 11.45
N LYS A 249 -3.34 32.00 10.59
CA LYS A 249 -3.20 32.13 9.14
C LYS A 249 -2.74 33.53 8.73
N GLU A 250 -3.22 34.56 9.37
CA GLU A 250 -2.75 35.95 9.14
C GLU A 250 -1.30 36.19 9.56
N GLN A 251 -0.82 35.44 10.58
CA GLN A 251 0.55 35.50 11.06
C GLN A 251 1.46 34.48 10.36
N ALA A 252 0.93 33.72 9.40
CA ALA A 252 1.67 32.67 8.70
C ALA A 252 2.82 33.23 7.82
N PRO A 253 3.82 32.42 7.50
CA PRO A 253 4.79 32.77 6.50
C PRO A 253 4.13 32.84 5.12
N LYS A 254 4.67 33.65 4.22
CA LYS A 254 4.24 33.74 2.82
C LYS A 254 5.44 33.69 1.89
N VAL A 255 5.54 32.60 1.12
CA VAL A 255 6.61 32.42 0.16
C VAL A 255 6.31 33.22 -1.12
N GLU A 256 7.27 34.02 -1.54
CA GLU A 256 7.27 34.70 -2.83
C GLU A 256 8.54 34.35 -3.58
N LEU A 257 8.39 33.90 -4.82
CA LEU A 257 9.51 33.61 -5.71
C LEU A 257 9.60 34.70 -6.79
N SER A 258 10.83 35.09 -7.13
CA SER A 258 11.04 36.02 -8.27
C SER A 258 10.52 35.44 -9.60
N THR A 259 10.48 34.12 -9.72
CA THR A 259 9.86 33.39 -10.84
C THR A 259 9.60 31.93 -10.47
N THR A 260 8.55 31.35 -11.01
CA THR A 260 8.27 29.91 -11.01
C THR A 260 8.63 29.23 -12.34
N ASP A 261 9.07 30.04 -13.33
CA ASP A 261 9.53 29.59 -14.64
C ASP A 261 10.94 30.15 -14.92
N LEU A 262 11.98 29.38 -14.56
CA LEU A 262 13.35 29.80 -14.73
C LEU A 262 13.88 29.42 -16.14
N ASN A 263 14.18 30.40 -16.95
CA ASN A 263 14.78 30.20 -18.26
C ASN A 263 16.32 30.26 -18.18
N LEU A 264 16.98 29.14 -18.40
CA LEU A 264 18.45 29.02 -18.43
C LEU A 264 19.02 29.13 -19.86
N GLY A 265 18.16 29.20 -20.89
CA GLY A 265 18.52 29.25 -22.28
C GLY A 265 19.18 27.99 -22.82
N ASN A 266 19.80 28.10 -23.99
CA ASN A 266 20.43 26.96 -24.64
C ASN A 266 21.86 26.75 -24.11
N PHE A 267 22.30 25.49 -24.05
CA PHE A 267 23.65 25.15 -23.58
C PHE A 267 24.75 25.75 -24.46
N ASN A 268 24.53 25.81 -25.79
CA ASN A 268 25.48 26.37 -26.75
C ASN A 268 26.90 25.83 -26.52
N GLY A 269 27.05 24.52 -26.43
CA GLY A 269 28.32 23.83 -26.19
C GLY A 269 28.84 23.86 -24.74
N LYS A 270 28.21 24.60 -23.84
CA LYS A 270 28.59 24.63 -22.42
C LYS A 270 28.08 23.37 -21.69
N LYS A 271 28.89 22.83 -20.80
CA LYS A 271 28.55 21.65 -20.00
C LYS A 271 27.48 21.95 -18.96
N LYS A 272 27.37 23.19 -18.50
CA LYS A 272 26.45 23.60 -17.42
C LYS A 272 25.82 24.95 -17.72
N ARG A 273 24.55 25.12 -17.30
CA ARG A 273 23.85 26.41 -17.23
C ARG A 273 23.46 26.68 -15.78
N LYS A 274 23.51 27.95 -15.40
CA LYS A 274 23.20 28.38 -14.03
C LYS A 274 22.23 29.55 -14.08
N GLY A 275 21.33 29.58 -13.08
CA GLY A 275 20.41 30.69 -12.82
C GLY A 275 20.16 30.85 -11.33
N GLU A 276 19.49 31.92 -10.97
CA GLU A 276 19.15 32.24 -9.59
C GLU A 276 17.65 32.55 -9.51
N ILE A 277 17.02 32.13 -8.41
CA ILE A 277 15.66 32.52 -8.03
C ILE A 277 15.76 33.15 -6.65
N LEU A 278 15.12 34.28 -6.46
CA LEU A 278 15.01 34.91 -5.17
C LEU A 278 13.80 34.29 -4.44
N VAL A 279 14.01 33.83 -3.22
CA VAL A 279 12.99 33.31 -2.33
C VAL A 279 12.82 34.31 -1.20
N THR A 280 11.68 34.96 -1.13
CA THR A 280 11.37 36.01 -0.14
C THR A 280 10.25 35.52 0.79
N ASN A 281 10.41 35.75 2.08
CA ASN A 281 9.33 35.57 3.03
C ASN A 281 8.56 36.90 3.19
N LYS A 282 7.38 37.00 2.62
CA LYS A 282 6.48 38.16 2.75
C LYS A 282 5.50 38.04 3.93
N GLY A 283 5.57 36.93 4.66
CA GLY A 283 4.72 36.69 5.83
C GLY A 283 5.27 37.29 7.10
N LYS A 284 4.61 36.97 8.21
CA LYS A 284 4.90 37.52 9.53
C LYS A 284 5.64 36.54 10.46
N SER A 285 5.76 35.29 10.08
CA SER A 285 6.50 34.25 10.81
C SER A 285 7.54 33.60 9.92
N VAL A 286 8.43 32.78 10.49
CA VAL A 286 9.53 32.14 9.79
C VAL A 286 9.02 31.20 8.70
N LEU A 287 9.45 31.43 7.47
CA LEU A 287 9.22 30.52 6.34
C LEU A 287 10.23 29.37 6.42
N ASP A 288 9.73 28.14 6.49
CA ASP A 288 10.53 26.92 6.53
C ASP A 288 10.36 26.11 5.23
N ILE A 289 11.43 25.99 4.47
CA ILE A 289 11.49 25.13 3.29
C ILE A 289 11.77 23.71 3.75
N ARG A 290 10.73 22.89 3.86
CA ARG A 290 10.77 21.53 4.48
C ARG A 290 11.34 20.47 3.56
N SER A 291 11.16 20.64 2.24
CA SER A 291 11.68 19.70 1.27
C SER A 291 11.94 20.41 -0.06
N MET A 292 12.94 19.96 -0.78
CA MET A 292 13.27 20.43 -2.12
C MET A 292 13.76 19.25 -2.96
N GLN A 293 12.96 18.84 -3.93
CA GLN A 293 13.18 17.65 -4.75
C GLN A 293 13.26 18.00 -6.23
N MET A 294 14.17 17.36 -6.93
CA MET A 294 14.34 17.48 -8.38
C MET A 294 13.85 16.18 -9.02
N PHE A 295 12.86 16.27 -9.90
CA PHE A 295 12.32 15.12 -10.63
C PHE A 295 13.10 14.75 -11.88
N THR A 296 14.20 15.47 -12.14
CA THR A 296 14.97 15.33 -13.36
C THR A 296 16.43 15.18 -13.01
N MET A 297 17.09 14.13 -13.49
CA MET A 297 18.53 14.02 -13.38
C MET A 297 19.18 15.22 -14.08
N GLY A 298 20.28 15.71 -13.52
CA GLY A 298 21.02 16.84 -14.07
C GLY A 298 20.58 18.21 -13.58
N LEU A 299 19.58 18.31 -12.70
CA LEU A 299 19.33 19.52 -11.92
C LEU A 299 20.05 19.46 -10.57
N GLN A 300 20.70 20.55 -10.19
CA GLN A 300 21.29 20.75 -8.87
C GLN A 300 20.76 22.06 -8.32
N VAL A 301 20.27 22.02 -7.06
CA VAL A 301 19.71 23.19 -6.39
C VAL A 301 20.48 23.44 -5.10
N GLN A 302 20.82 24.69 -4.85
CA GLN A 302 21.48 25.13 -3.62
C GLN A 302 20.70 26.30 -3.03
N LEU A 303 20.19 26.13 -1.83
CA LEU A 303 19.59 27.17 -1.01
C LEU A 303 20.51 27.43 0.19
N LYS A 304 20.87 28.70 0.45
CA LYS A 304 21.85 29.05 1.50
C LYS A 304 21.34 28.66 2.90
N LYS A 305 20.04 28.79 3.12
CA LYS A 305 19.36 28.37 4.35
C LYS A 305 17.89 28.03 4.05
N SER A 306 17.33 27.09 4.79
CA SER A 306 15.92 26.66 4.62
C SER A 306 14.92 27.47 5.45
N LYS A 307 15.38 28.13 6.52
CA LYS A 307 14.55 29.01 7.36
C LYS A 307 14.82 30.45 7.03
N ILE A 308 13.78 31.16 6.60
CA ILE A 308 13.85 32.53 6.07
C ILE A 308 12.99 33.41 6.97
N GLU A 309 13.60 34.43 7.59
CA GLU A 309 12.92 35.35 8.51
C GLU A 309 11.91 36.25 7.76
N PRO A 310 10.89 36.82 8.45
CA PRO A 310 9.98 37.78 7.87
C PRO A 310 10.73 38.93 7.17
N GLY A 311 10.36 39.22 5.92
CA GLY A 311 10.98 40.25 5.09
C GLY A 311 12.33 39.86 4.47
N GLU A 312 12.90 38.72 4.84
CA GLU A 312 14.19 38.30 4.32
C GLU A 312 14.08 37.68 2.93
N THR A 313 15.12 37.87 2.11
CA THR A 313 15.28 37.27 0.79
C THR A 313 16.54 36.40 0.73
N VAL A 314 16.41 35.19 0.25
CA VAL A 314 17.51 34.23 0.07
C VAL A 314 17.62 33.82 -1.40
N LYS A 315 18.84 33.72 -1.90
CA LYS A 315 19.11 33.24 -3.28
C LYS A 315 19.10 31.73 -3.34
N MET A 316 18.29 31.18 -4.22
CA MET A 316 18.30 29.79 -4.64
C MET A 316 19.04 29.67 -5.96
N LYS A 317 20.16 28.95 -5.97
CA LYS A 317 20.97 28.70 -7.17
C LYS A 317 20.54 27.41 -7.83
N VAL A 318 20.25 27.47 -9.12
CA VAL A 318 19.88 26.32 -9.95
C VAL A 318 20.96 26.09 -10.98
N THR A 319 21.46 24.87 -11.09
CA THR A 319 22.45 24.46 -12.11
C THR A 319 21.86 23.29 -12.90
N ALA A 320 21.85 23.44 -14.23
CA ALA A 320 21.50 22.38 -15.16
C ALA A 320 22.78 21.80 -15.79
N VAL A 321 22.91 20.47 -15.83
CA VAL A 321 24.06 19.73 -16.37
C VAL A 321 23.63 19.01 -17.64
N ALA A 322 24.18 19.37 -18.78
CA ALA A 322 23.76 18.92 -20.13
C ALA A 322 23.82 17.39 -20.29
N ALA A 323 24.93 16.76 -19.84
CA ALA A 323 25.13 15.31 -19.99
C ALA A 323 24.10 14.47 -19.21
N ASP A 324 23.70 14.95 -18.04
CA ASP A 324 22.78 14.22 -17.16
C ASP A 324 21.32 14.45 -17.56
N LEU A 325 21.00 15.66 -18.04
CA LEU A 325 19.67 15.98 -18.59
C LEU A 325 19.33 15.11 -19.82
N LYS A 326 20.32 14.84 -20.68
CA LYS A 326 20.14 13.95 -21.85
C LYS A 326 19.78 12.49 -21.44
N LYS A 327 20.22 12.05 -20.27
CA LYS A 327 19.91 10.71 -19.74
C LYS A 327 18.56 10.66 -19.04
N SER A 328 17.99 11.80 -18.71
CA SER A 328 16.70 11.87 -18.02
C SER A 328 15.55 11.55 -18.95
N ARG A 329 14.62 10.70 -18.50
CA ARG A 329 13.36 10.44 -19.20
C ARG A 329 12.38 11.62 -19.10
N ALA A 330 12.54 12.49 -18.12
CA ALA A 330 11.65 13.62 -17.88
C ALA A 330 11.88 14.72 -18.92
N LYS A 331 10.86 15.01 -19.72
CA LYS A 331 10.89 16.02 -20.79
C LYS A 331 10.89 17.47 -20.27
N HIS A 332 10.40 17.67 -19.05
CA HIS A 332 10.20 18.99 -18.44
C HIS A 332 10.88 19.04 -17.07
N PRO A 333 12.13 19.52 -16.99
CA PRO A 333 12.85 19.67 -15.73
C PRO A 333 12.08 20.57 -14.74
N ARG A 334 11.87 20.10 -13.51
CA ARG A 334 11.15 20.85 -12.49
C ARG A 334 11.71 20.56 -11.09
N ILE A 335 11.49 21.51 -10.20
CA ILE A 335 11.82 21.42 -8.79
C ILE A 335 10.51 21.47 -8.01
N LEU A 336 10.31 20.54 -7.10
CA LEU A 336 9.24 20.57 -6.12
C LEU A 336 9.78 21.13 -4.81
N MET A 337 9.16 22.18 -4.29
CA MET A 337 9.49 22.76 -3.00
C MET A 337 8.25 22.66 -2.08
N ILE A 338 8.45 22.12 -0.88
CA ILE A 338 7.43 22.04 0.16
C ILE A 338 7.76 23.04 1.26
N THR A 339 6.79 23.85 1.65
CA THR A 339 6.94 24.92 2.63
C THR A 339 5.95 24.80 3.77
N ASN A 340 6.11 25.63 4.80
CA ASN A 340 5.14 25.82 5.87
C ASN A 340 4.18 27.00 5.62
N ASP A 341 4.15 27.53 4.41
CA ASP A 341 3.14 28.52 3.98
C ASP A 341 1.80 27.82 3.72
N PRO A 342 0.72 28.15 4.46
CA PRO A 342 -0.58 27.48 4.29
C PRO A 342 -1.23 27.72 2.91
N GLU A 343 -0.91 28.84 2.24
CA GLU A 343 -1.42 29.16 0.91
C GLU A 343 -0.58 28.54 -0.21
N ASN A 344 0.72 28.30 0.06
CA ASN A 344 1.70 27.79 -0.90
C ASN A 344 2.52 26.66 -0.30
N ALA A 345 1.86 25.65 0.27
CA ALA A 345 2.53 24.46 0.83
C ALA A 345 3.35 23.70 -0.20
N LYS A 346 2.89 23.69 -1.45
CA LYS A 346 3.53 23.07 -2.61
C LYS A 346 3.82 24.11 -3.68
N VAL A 347 5.08 24.26 -4.04
CA VAL A 347 5.52 25.14 -5.11
C VAL A 347 6.28 24.30 -6.15
N VAL A 348 5.83 24.37 -7.39
CA VAL A 348 6.48 23.72 -8.53
C VAL A 348 7.20 24.77 -9.37
N ILE A 349 8.50 24.61 -9.52
CA ILE A 349 9.34 25.53 -10.31
C ILE A 349 9.76 24.80 -11.60
N ARG A 350 9.39 25.35 -12.73
CA ARG A 350 9.75 24.84 -14.06
C ARG A 350 11.10 25.39 -14.48
N ILE A 351 11.92 24.55 -15.08
CA ILE A 351 13.24 24.92 -15.57
C ILE A 351 13.28 24.74 -17.07
N ASN A 352 13.41 25.87 -17.80
CA ASN A 352 13.50 25.88 -19.25
C ASN A 352 14.95 25.94 -19.66
N VAL A 353 15.45 24.87 -20.26
CA VAL A 353 16.83 24.73 -20.75
C VAL A 353 16.87 23.84 -22.00
N LYS A 354 17.62 24.18 -23.01
CA LYS A 354 17.73 23.43 -24.26
C LYS A 354 19.18 23.16 -24.63
#